data_42d527ea8276f3a8a5e1c2c9c62ade6c
#
_entry.id   42d527ea8276f3a8a5e1c2c9c62ade6c
#
_cell.length_a   1.000
_cell.length_b   1.000
_cell.length_c   1.000
_cell.angle_alpha   90.00
_cell.angle_beta   90.00
_cell.angle_gamma   90.00
#
_symmetry.space_group_name_H-M   'P 1'
#
loop_
_entity.id
_entity.type
_entity.pdbx_description
1 polymer ?
#
loop_
_entity_poly.entity_id
_entity_poly.type
_entity_poly.pdbx_seq_one_letter_code
_entity_poly.pdbx_strand_id
1 'polypeptide(L)'
;MTGTPLPPGSFRPEDDHSSRAAAHGPGAGDLVPARAADVVPAAPSHPAPQRPWTGQDFVWWNTAGVLTALRAGRRPNPVSPVVDPIRAVFSGEEVMLATCDAEMLVWRRGDATYNPSRGFFLAGGPVGLALTAAFFGGQAYLNSRRKRAAEADAVEKWRHLAYARLTVSTHGIYLGTGEGVMPIAFADVQEVQLTGTGEVVMAAANASGSARWKLRGQWAELVLVMWATRYMPGHPQLVGRTWLPADWFAHAAAWGYTVDTSNWPRYQPRALD
;
A
#
# COMPACT_ATOMS: atom_id res chain seq x y z
N MET A 1 -14.66 -24.28 10.00
CA MET A 1 -13.73 -24.42 11.15
C MET A 1 -12.72 -23.27 11.02
N THR A 2 -12.94 -22.25 11.82
CA THR A 2 -12.18 -20.99 11.79
C THR A 2 -11.11 -21.05 12.90
N GLY A 3 -9.86 -21.20 12.50
CA GLY A 3 -8.71 -21.15 13.39
C GLY A 3 -8.07 -19.78 13.39
N THR A 4 -8.22 -19.03 14.47
CA THR A 4 -7.52 -17.77 14.72
C THR A 4 -6.08 -18.06 15.11
N PRO A 5 -5.04 -17.46 14.50
CA PRO A 5 -3.67 -17.66 14.95
C PRO A 5 -3.41 -16.86 16.23
N LEU A 6 -2.79 -17.52 17.20
CA LEU A 6 -2.30 -16.97 18.47
C LEU A 6 -1.03 -16.13 18.24
N PRO A 7 -0.83 -15.06 19.01
CA PRO A 7 0.40 -14.28 18.98
C PRO A 7 1.56 -15.03 19.64
N PRO A 8 2.83 -14.79 19.22
CA PRO A 8 3.99 -15.45 19.80
C PRO A 8 4.27 -14.98 21.23
N GLY A 9 4.66 -15.96 22.03
CA GLY A 9 4.75 -15.94 23.48
C GLY A 9 5.62 -14.87 24.09
N SER A 10 5.10 -14.34 25.17
CA SER A 10 5.80 -13.52 26.17
C SER A 10 6.73 -14.39 27.01
N PHE A 11 8.03 -14.10 26.95
CA PHE A 11 9.01 -14.60 27.92
C PHE A 11 8.82 -13.85 29.24
N ARG A 12 8.52 -14.57 30.31
CA ARG A 12 8.66 -14.13 31.70
C ARG A 12 10.02 -14.58 32.20
N PRO A 13 10.82 -13.74 32.86
CA PRO A 13 11.90 -14.19 33.69
C PRO A 13 11.35 -14.55 35.08
N GLU A 14 11.79 -15.68 35.61
CA GLU A 14 11.50 -16.18 36.95
C GLU A 14 12.25 -15.36 38.00
N ASP A 15 11.51 -14.95 39.02
CA ASP A 15 12.04 -14.34 40.25
C ASP A 15 12.73 -15.40 41.12
N ASP A 16 14.01 -15.21 41.38
CA ASP A 16 14.73 -16.02 42.37
C ASP A 16 14.90 -15.20 43.67
N HIS A 17 14.10 -15.56 44.65
CA HIS A 17 14.20 -15.04 46.02
C HIS A 17 15.23 -15.83 46.78
N SER A 18 16.29 -15.19 47.23
CA SER A 18 17.13 -15.74 48.30
C SER A 18 17.43 -14.70 49.34
N SER A 19 16.69 -14.84 50.46
CA SER A 19 16.88 -14.14 51.72
C SER A 19 18.19 -14.59 52.37
N ARG A 20 19.00 -13.65 52.86
CA ARG A 20 19.80 -13.93 54.07
C ARG A 20 20.06 -12.63 54.87
N ALA A 21 19.50 -12.61 56.04
CA ALA A 21 19.78 -11.62 57.08
C ALA A 21 21.08 -11.97 57.80
N ALA A 22 21.89 -10.97 58.13
CA ALA A 22 22.80 -10.99 59.28
C ALA A 22 23.06 -9.56 59.74
N ALA A 23 22.69 -9.29 61.00
CA ALA A 23 22.98 -8.09 61.77
C ALA A 23 24.42 -8.10 62.23
N HIS A 24 25.11 -6.91 62.29
CA HIS A 24 26.07 -6.54 63.30
C HIS A 24 26.37 -5.04 63.29
N GLY A 25 26.14 -4.37 64.29
CA GLY A 25 26.74 -3.50 65.26
C GLY A 25 27.39 -2.16 64.83
N PRO A 26 27.29 -1.11 65.66
CA PRO A 26 27.63 0.23 65.28
C PRO A 26 29.15 0.49 65.48
N GLY A 27 29.81 0.99 64.42
CA GLY A 27 31.18 1.49 64.46
C GLY A 27 31.25 2.96 64.08
N ALA A 28 31.94 3.72 64.91
CA ALA A 28 32.08 5.17 64.90
C ALA A 28 32.71 5.74 63.61
N GLY A 29 32.15 6.81 63.17
CA GLY A 29 32.76 8.03 62.64
C GLY A 29 33.89 7.96 61.63
N ASP A 30 33.55 8.08 60.33
CA ASP A 30 34.41 8.78 59.36
C ASP A 30 33.52 9.56 58.39
N LEU A 31 33.61 10.89 58.47
CA LEU A 31 32.94 11.79 57.53
C LEU A 31 33.67 11.73 56.20
N VAL A 32 33.31 10.76 55.35
CA VAL A 32 33.70 10.75 53.95
C VAL A 32 32.91 11.84 53.24
N PRO A 33 33.59 12.80 52.54
CA PRO A 33 32.84 13.80 51.78
C PRO A 33 31.98 13.10 50.74
N ALA A 34 30.70 13.49 50.72
CA ALA A 34 29.76 12.99 49.73
C ALA A 34 30.34 13.19 48.33
N ARG A 35 30.73 12.07 47.70
CA ARG A 35 31.09 12.08 46.30
C ARG A 35 29.87 12.58 45.54
N ALA A 36 30.11 13.63 44.70
CA ALA A 36 29.09 14.12 43.80
C ALA A 36 28.44 12.93 43.14
N ALA A 37 27.13 12.77 43.38
CA ALA A 37 26.37 11.70 42.77
C ALA A 37 26.59 11.84 41.25
N ASP A 38 27.12 10.80 40.63
CA ASP A 38 27.23 10.70 39.18
C ASP A 38 25.79 10.89 38.66
N VAL A 39 25.54 12.08 38.08
CA VAL A 39 24.30 12.37 37.38
C VAL A 39 24.32 11.46 36.17
N VAL A 40 23.72 10.27 36.32
CA VAL A 40 23.43 9.40 35.19
C VAL A 40 22.61 10.25 34.22
N PRO A 41 23.16 10.57 33.02
CA PRO A 41 22.38 11.33 32.05
C PRO A 41 21.07 10.60 31.82
N ALA A 42 19.95 11.27 32.10
CA ALA A 42 18.63 10.71 31.85
C ALA A 42 18.59 10.23 30.41
N ALA A 43 18.25 8.95 30.21
CA ALA A 43 18.05 8.40 28.88
C ALA A 43 17.10 9.33 28.13
N PRO A 44 17.34 9.64 26.85
CA PRO A 44 16.51 10.54 26.09
C PRO A 44 15.08 10.04 26.18
N SER A 45 14.22 10.83 26.84
CA SER A 45 12.80 10.53 26.98
C SER A 45 12.17 10.58 25.59
N HIS A 46 11.88 9.41 25.00
CA HIS A 46 11.13 9.35 23.76
C HIS A 46 9.72 9.92 24.03
N PRO A 47 9.24 10.84 23.18
CA PRO A 47 7.89 11.35 23.33
C PRO A 47 6.92 10.17 23.29
N ALA A 48 5.89 10.19 24.16
CA ALA A 48 4.87 9.15 24.17
C ALA A 48 4.22 9.03 22.78
N PRO A 49 3.95 7.83 22.29
CA PRO A 49 3.31 7.63 20.99
C PRO A 49 1.92 8.29 21.00
N GLN A 50 1.66 9.15 20.01
CA GLN A 50 0.41 9.91 19.93
C GLN A 50 -0.77 9.06 19.43
N ARG A 51 -0.51 7.97 18.70
CA ARG A 51 -1.51 7.04 18.18
C ARG A 51 -0.99 5.61 18.24
N PRO A 52 -1.88 4.59 18.23
CA PRO A 52 -1.46 3.19 18.15
C PRO A 52 -0.64 2.90 16.88
N TRP A 53 0.31 1.98 17.02
CA TRP A 53 1.02 1.42 15.86
C TRP A 53 0.06 0.52 15.08
N THR A 54 -0.05 0.74 13.78
CA THR A 54 -0.99 0.05 12.90
C THR A 54 -0.30 -0.90 11.93
N GLY A 55 -1.07 -1.76 11.26
CA GLY A 55 -0.56 -2.57 10.17
C GLY A 55 0.04 -1.74 9.03
N GLN A 56 -0.49 -0.54 8.78
CA GLN A 56 0.04 0.37 7.76
C GLN A 56 1.40 0.96 8.18
N ASP A 57 1.60 1.27 9.46
CA ASP A 57 2.91 1.71 9.97
C ASP A 57 3.97 0.63 9.79
N PHE A 58 3.59 -0.64 9.99
CA PHE A 58 4.45 -1.77 9.73
C PHE A 58 4.84 -1.88 8.25
N VAL A 59 3.89 -1.63 7.32
CA VAL A 59 4.17 -1.61 5.88
C VAL A 59 5.15 -0.50 5.53
N TRP A 60 4.92 0.70 6.02
CA TRP A 60 5.81 1.83 5.78
C TRP A 60 7.21 1.60 6.35
N TRP A 61 7.31 1.04 7.54
CA TRP A 61 8.59 0.71 8.16
C TRP A 61 9.38 -0.32 7.35
N ASN A 62 8.73 -1.39 6.92
CA ASN A 62 9.35 -2.40 6.05
C ASN A 62 9.74 -1.84 4.69
N THR A 63 8.88 -1.03 4.07
CA THR A 63 9.18 -0.36 2.79
C THR A 63 10.38 0.58 2.93
N ALA A 64 10.48 1.31 4.04
CA ALA A 64 11.62 2.15 4.36
C ALA A 64 12.91 1.33 4.53
N GLY A 65 12.83 0.18 5.16
CA GLY A 65 13.93 -0.78 5.29
C GLY A 65 14.42 -1.31 3.94
N VAL A 66 13.49 -1.65 3.04
CA VAL A 66 13.80 -2.06 1.66
C VAL A 66 14.53 -0.93 0.92
N LEU A 67 14.02 0.31 0.96
CA LEU A 67 14.67 1.46 0.34
C LEU A 67 16.09 1.67 0.88
N THR A 68 16.26 1.61 2.19
CA THR A 68 17.59 1.75 2.84
C THR A 68 18.55 0.65 2.37
N ALA A 69 18.10 -0.60 2.26
CA ALA A 69 18.91 -1.70 1.77
C ALA A 69 19.35 -1.49 0.31
N LEU A 70 18.40 -1.13 -0.56
CA LEU A 70 18.67 -0.85 -1.98
C LEU A 70 19.67 0.30 -2.16
N ARG A 71 19.50 1.39 -1.40
CA ARG A 71 20.40 2.56 -1.47
C ARG A 71 21.79 2.29 -0.91
N ALA A 72 21.92 1.29 -0.05
CA ALA A 72 23.20 0.77 0.42
C ALA A 72 23.81 -0.30 -0.50
N GLY A 73 23.23 -0.55 -1.67
CA GLY A 73 23.69 -1.60 -2.59
C GLY A 73 23.49 -3.02 -2.06
N ARG A 74 22.64 -3.19 -1.03
CA ARG A 74 22.37 -4.49 -0.43
C ARG A 74 21.10 -5.10 -1.03
N ARG A 75 21.08 -6.42 -1.14
CA ARG A 75 19.89 -7.16 -1.54
C ARG A 75 18.82 -7.01 -0.43
N PRO A 76 17.58 -6.55 -0.74
CA PRO A 76 16.54 -6.48 0.26
C PRO A 76 16.04 -7.88 0.64
N ASN A 77 15.66 -8.03 1.91
CA ASN A 77 15.02 -9.24 2.41
C ASN A 77 13.49 -9.20 2.16
N PRO A 78 12.83 -10.36 2.07
CA PRO A 78 11.39 -10.44 2.13
C PRO A 78 10.85 -9.75 3.38
N VAL A 79 9.81 -8.93 3.23
CA VAL A 79 9.20 -8.15 4.32
C VAL A 79 7.83 -8.67 4.73
N SER A 80 7.31 -9.64 3.98
CA SER A 80 6.08 -10.38 4.28
C SER A 80 6.26 -11.82 3.82
N PRO A 81 5.69 -12.81 4.51
CA PRO A 81 5.66 -14.18 4.02
C PRO A 81 5.01 -14.23 2.64
N VAL A 82 5.69 -14.85 1.68
CA VAL A 82 5.11 -15.16 0.37
C VAL A 82 4.46 -16.54 0.50
N VAL A 83 3.14 -16.53 0.67
CA VAL A 83 2.36 -17.75 0.97
C VAL A 83 2.28 -18.69 -0.23
N ASP A 84 2.21 -18.13 -1.44
CA ASP A 84 2.17 -18.90 -2.67
C ASP A 84 3.52 -18.79 -3.39
N PRO A 85 4.26 -19.88 -3.58
CA PRO A 85 5.53 -19.84 -4.26
C PRO A 85 5.33 -19.51 -5.75
N ILE A 86 5.45 -18.22 -6.07
CA ILE A 86 5.47 -17.76 -7.46
C ILE A 86 6.88 -18.03 -8.00
N ARG A 87 6.95 -18.73 -9.14
CA ARG A 87 8.23 -18.91 -9.83
C ARG A 87 8.70 -17.56 -10.36
N ALA A 88 9.91 -17.15 -10.00
CA ALA A 88 10.57 -15.98 -10.54
C ALA A 88 10.68 -16.11 -12.08
N VAL A 89 10.18 -15.11 -12.82
CA VAL A 89 10.21 -15.11 -14.29
C VAL A 89 11.07 -14.01 -14.87
N PHE A 90 11.41 -12.97 -14.08
CA PHE A 90 12.17 -11.83 -14.58
C PHE A 90 13.70 -12.01 -14.46
N SER A 91 14.17 -12.72 -13.43
CA SER A 91 15.58 -12.96 -13.17
C SER A 91 15.78 -14.11 -12.19
N GLY A 92 16.87 -14.87 -12.35
CA GLY A 92 17.28 -15.88 -11.36
C GLY A 92 17.66 -15.31 -10.00
N GLU A 93 17.98 -14.00 -9.93
CA GLU A 93 18.31 -13.28 -8.69
C GLU A 93 17.11 -12.55 -8.09
N GLU A 94 15.93 -12.71 -8.66
CA GLU A 94 14.72 -12.08 -8.20
C GLU A 94 14.37 -12.50 -6.77
N VAL A 95 13.98 -11.51 -5.95
CA VAL A 95 13.50 -11.72 -4.59
C VAL A 95 12.04 -11.33 -4.52
N MET A 96 11.19 -12.23 -4.07
CA MET A 96 9.81 -11.92 -3.70
C MET A 96 9.83 -11.20 -2.35
N LEU A 97 9.32 -9.98 -2.29
CA LEU A 97 9.42 -9.13 -1.11
C LEU A 97 8.19 -9.20 -0.22
N ALA A 98 7.01 -9.10 -0.82
CA ALA A 98 5.77 -9.00 -0.09
C ALA A 98 4.58 -9.52 -0.89
N THR A 99 3.55 -9.96 -0.18
CA THR A 99 2.28 -10.41 -0.76
C THR A 99 1.10 -9.83 0.00
N CYS A 100 0.04 -9.43 -0.71
CA CYS A 100 -1.25 -9.05 -0.13
C CYS A 100 -2.39 -9.25 -1.12
N ASP A 101 -3.61 -9.16 -0.63
CA ASP A 101 -4.78 -9.02 -1.50
C ASP A 101 -4.85 -7.60 -2.05
N ALA A 102 -5.26 -7.46 -3.30
CA ALA A 102 -5.41 -6.19 -3.97
C ALA A 102 -6.64 -6.15 -4.87
N GLU A 103 -7.27 -4.98 -4.94
CA GLU A 103 -8.27 -4.66 -5.95
C GLU A 103 -7.57 -4.06 -7.15
N MET A 104 -7.88 -4.58 -8.35
CA MET A 104 -7.36 -4.08 -9.60
C MET A 104 -8.45 -3.33 -10.36
N LEU A 105 -8.17 -2.07 -10.73
CA LEU A 105 -9.03 -1.23 -11.55
C LEU A 105 -8.28 -0.86 -12.84
N VAL A 106 -9.03 -0.64 -13.92
CA VAL A 106 -8.50 -0.20 -15.20
C VAL A 106 -9.17 1.11 -15.61
N TRP A 107 -8.38 2.03 -16.18
CA TRP A 107 -8.91 3.26 -16.77
C TRP A 107 -9.42 2.96 -18.17
N ARG A 108 -10.73 2.89 -18.34
CA ARG A 108 -11.35 2.59 -19.65
C ARG A 108 -12.76 3.16 -19.76
N ARG A 109 -13.20 3.29 -21.00
CA ARG A 109 -14.63 3.45 -21.31
C ARG A 109 -15.37 2.16 -21.01
N GLY A 110 -16.66 2.27 -20.68
CA GLY A 110 -17.54 1.11 -20.61
C GLY A 110 -17.98 0.67 -22.01
N ASP A 111 -18.46 -0.56 -22.06
CA ASP A 111 -19.03 -1.15 -23.29
C ASP A 111 -20.47 -0.64 -23.48
N ALA A 112 -20.62 0.68 -23.61
CA ALA A 112 -21.92 1.34 -23.67
C ALA A 112 -22.75 0.85 -24.87
N THR A 113 -23.46 -0.26 -24.69
CA THR A 113 -24.40 -0.79 -25.67
C THR A 113 -25.78 -0.16 -25.45
N TYR A 114 -26.17 0.78 -26.31
CA TYR A 114 -27.52 1.32 -26.35
C TYR A 114 -28.33 0.52 -27.31
N ASN A 115 -29.25 -0.33 -26.80
CA ASN A 115 -30.29 -1.01 -27.60
C ASN A 115 -31.64 -0.32 -27.38
N PRO A 116 -32.11 0.54 -28.33
CA PRO A 116 -33.42 1.11 -28.24
C PRO A 116 -34.46 0.01 -28.44
N SER A 117 -35.34 -0.21 -27.45
CA SER A 117 -36.47 -1.12 -27.65
C SER A 117 -37.45 -0.45 -28.58
N ARG A 118 -37.62 -1.01 -29.79
CA ARG A 118 -38.65 -0.66 -30.79
C ARG A 118 -39.78 -1.62 -30.64
N GLY A 119 -40.65 -1.43 -29.64
CA GLY A 119 -41.92 -2.15 -29.56
C GLY A 119 -43.01 -1.32 -30.23
N PHE A 120 -43.67 -1.87 -31.26
CA PHE A 120 -44.88 -1.31 -31.82
C PHE A 120 -46.08 -1.98 -31.16
N PHE A 121 -46.91 -1.20 -30.48
CA PHE A 121 -48.20 -1.65 -29.98
C PHE A 121 -49.27 -0.72 -30.60
N LEU A 122 -50.09 -1.26 -31.50
CA LEU A 122 -51.23 -0.55 -32.07
C LEU A 122 -52.49 -1.12 -31.46
N ALA A 123 -53.05 -0.42 -30.49
CA ALA A 123 -54.38 -0.72 -29.96
C ALA A 123 -55.40 0.23 -30.60
N GLY A 124 -56.41 -0.30 -31.24
CA GLY A 124 -57.48 0.49 -31.89
C GLY A 124 -58.51 1.00 -30.88
N GLY A 125 -59.15 2.16 -31.18
CA GLY A 125 -60.22 2.77 -30.39
C GLY A 125 -59.74 3.86 -29.42
N PRO A 126 -60.67 4.72 -28.87
CA PRO A 126 -60.29 5.85 -28.03
C PRO A 126 -59.58 5.49 -26.73
N VAL A 127 -59.85 4.31 -26.15
CA VAL A 127 -59.12 3.79 -24.97
C VAL A 127 -57.73 3.30 -25.39
N GLY A 128 -57.60 2.74 -26.59
CA GLY A 128 -56.33 2.30 -27.14
C GLY A 128 -55.36 3.47 -27.41
N LEU A 129 -55.86 4.63 -27.80
CA LEU A 129 -55.07 5.85 -28.01
C LEU A 129 -54.47 6.37 -26.69
N ALA A 130 -55.23 6.37 -25.60
CA ALA A 130 -54.72 6.80 -24.29
C ALA A 130 -53.67 5.82 -23.74
N LEU A 131 -53.89 4.50 -23.88
CA LEU A 131 -52.93 3.46 -23.51
C LEU A 131 -51.65 3.53 -24.37
N THR A 132 -51.80 3.81 -25.65
CA THR A 132 -50.69 3.97 -26.59
C THR A 132 -49.85 5.19 -26.23
N ALA A 133 -50.45 6.35 -25.88
CA ALA A 133 -49.75 7.54 -25.46
C ALA A 133 -49.00 7.31 -24.13
N ALA A 134 -49.59 6.65 -23.15
CA ALA A 134 -48.93 6.27 -21.89
C ALA A 134 -47.76 5.31 -22.11
N PHE A 135 -47.93 4.34 -23.02
CA PHE A 135 -46.88 3.40 -23.38
C PHE A 135 -45.70 4.07 -24.08
N PHE A 136 -45.94 4.94 -25.03
CA PHE A 136 -44.88 5.68 -25.71
C PHE A 136 -44.17 6.69 -24.77
N GLY A 137 -44.92 7.33 -23.88
CA GLY A 137 -44.35 8.21 -22.86
C GLY A 137 -43.44 7.45 -21.89
N GLY A 138 -43.91 6.29 -21.40
CA GLY A 138 -43.11 5.42 -20.55
C GLY A 138 -41.88 4.85 -21.26
N GLN A 139 -42.04 4.43 -22.53
CA GLN A 139 -40.94 3.90 -23.33
C GLN A 139 -39.89 4.98 -23.68
N ALA A 140 -40.37 6.19 -24.01
CA ALA A 140 -39.47 7.33 -24.23
C ALA A 140 -38.65 7.70 -22.97
N TYR A 141 -39.29 7.67 -21.79
CA TYR A 141 -38.62 7.88 -20.52
C TYR A 141 -37.59 6.81 -20.23
N LEU A 142 -37.92 5.53 -20.39
CA LEU A 142 -37.01 4.41 -20.19
C LEU A 142 -35.85 4.43 -21.19
N ASN A 143 -36.10 4.78 -22.45
CA ASN A 143 -35.07 4.93 -23.47
C ASN A 143 -34.15 6.12 -23.16
N SER A 144 -34.72 7.23 -22.67
CA SER A 144 -33.91 8.39 -22.21
C SER A 144 -33.03 8.02 -21.04
N ARG A 145 -33.52 7.28 -20.05
CA ARG A 145 -32.67 6.79 -18.94
C ARG A 145 -31.58 5.83 -19.43
N ARG A 146 -31.90 4.90 -20.33
CA ARG A 146 -30.92 3.97 -20.93
C ARG A 146 -29.86 4.72 -21.73
N LYS A 147 -30.27 5.73 -22.51
CA LYS A 147 -29.35 6.58 -23.28
C LYS A 147 -28.40 7.34 -22.34
N ARG A 148 -28.93 8.00 -21.30
CA ARG A 148 -28.10 8.69 -20.29
C ARG A 148 -27.15 7.74 -19.55
N ALA A 149 -27.62 6.53 -19.23
CA ALA A 149 -26.77 5.51 -18.59
C ALA A 149 -25.65 5.06 -19.54
N ALA A 150 -25.96 4.86 -20.84
CA ALA A 150 -24.95 4.52 -21.84
C ALA A 150 -23.96 5.66 -22.07
N GLU A 151 -24.44 6.93 -22.13
CA GLU A 151 -23.59 8.12 -22.22
C GLU A 151 -22.69 8.25 -20.98
N ALA A 152 -23.22 8.05 -19.77
CA ALA A 152 -22.44 8.05 -18.54
C ALA A 152 -21.44 6.87 -18.47
N ASP A 153 -21.77 5.75 -19.11
CA ASP A 153 -20.86 4.60 -19.21
C ASP A 153 -19.79 4.80 -20.31
N ALA A 154 -20.07 5.58 -21.33
CA ALA A 154 -19.10 5.96 -22.37
C ALA A 154 -17.95 6.85 -21.85
N VAL A 155 -18.09 7.45 -20.65
CA VAL A 155 -17.04 8.26 -20.04
C VAL A 155 -15.94 7.33 -19.50
N GLU A 156 -14.69 7.68 -19.79
CA GLU A 156 -13.52 7.01 -19.21
C GLU A 156 -13.50 7.23 -17.70
N LYS A 157 -13.38 6.14 -16.95
CA LYS A 157 -13.28 6.15 -15.48
C LYS A 157 -12.59 4.88 -14.99
N TRP A 158 -12.17 4.89 -13.74
CA TRP A 158 -11.70 3.69 -13.07
C TRP A 158 -12.82 2.67 -12.95
N ARG A 159 -12.60 1.47 -13.47
CA ARG A 159 -13.53 0.36 -13.41
C ARG A 159 -12.86 -0.81 -12.74
N HIS A 160 -13.58 -1.42 -11.82
CA HIS A 160 -13.14 -2.67 -11.23
C HIS A 160 -12.88 -3.71 -12.33
N LEU A 161 -11.74 -4.36 -12.26
CA LEU A 161 -11.37 -5.43 -13.17
C LEU A 161 -11.39 -6.78 -12.45
N ALA A 162 -10.67 -6.89 -11.34
CA ALA A 162 -10.57 -8.12 -10.56
C ALA A 162 -10.08 -7.84 -9.14
N TYR A 163 -10.29 -8.81 -8.25
CA TYR A 163 -9.49 -9.00 -7.06
C TYR A 163 -8.32 -9.92 -7.40
N ALA A 164 -7.14 -9.57 -6.96
CA ALA A 164 -5.92 -10.29 -7.26
C ALA A 164 -5.06 -10.45 -6.00
N ARG A 165 -4.24 -11.48 -6.00
CA ARG A 165 -3.12 -11.61 -5.07
C ARG A 165 -1.94 -10.83 -5.66
N LEU A 166 -1.62 -9.68 -5.08
CA LEU A 166 -0.44 -8.89 -5.45
C LEU A 166 0.78 -9.48 -4.76
N THR A 167 1.81 -9.83 -5.54
CA THR A 167 3.15 -10.10 -5.02
C THR A 167 4.13 -9.09 -5.62
N VAL A 168 4.87 -8.40 -4.77
CA VAL A 168 5.90 -7.44 -5.16
C VAL A 168 7.25 -8.11 -5.10
N SER A 169 8.03 -7.99 -6.17
CA SER A 169 9.40 -8.50 -6.25
C SER A 169 10.41 -7.39 -6.50
N THR A 170 11.69 -7.76 -6.54
CA THR A 170 12.78 -6.83 -6.90
C THR A 170 12.76 -6.42 -8.38
N HIS A 171 12.03 -7.09 -9.25
CA HIS A 171 12.03 -6.87 -10.69
C HIS A 171 10.66 -6.52 -11.26
N GLY A 172 9.59 -6.71 -10.52
CA GLY A 172 8.24 -6.46 -10.99
C GLY A 172 7.19 -6.79 -9.96
N ILE A 173 5.97 -6.93 -10.44
CA ILE A 173 4.84 -7.41 -9.67
C ILE A 173 4.20 -8.63 -10.34
N TYR A 174 3.53 -9.42 -9.55
CA TYR A 174 2.73 -10.56 -9.99
C TYR A 174 1.31 -10.39 -9.49
N LEU A 175 0.35 -10.51 -10.38
CA LEU A 175 -1.07 -10.42 -10.06
C LEU A 175 -1.70 -11.80 -10.27
N GLY A 176 -1.89 -12.52 -9.16
CA GLY A 176 -2.57 -13.82 -9.14
C GLY A 176 -4.08 -13.64 -9.12
N THR A 177 -4.76 -14.12 -10.15
CA THR A 177 -6.23 -14.14 -10.27
C THR A 177 -6.74 -15.58 -10.39
N GLY A 178 -8.05 -15.78 -10.42
CA GLY A 178 -8.63 -17.11 -10.70
C GLY A 178 -8.27 -17.69 -12.07
N GLU A 179 -7.79 -16.85 -13.00
CA GLU A 179 -7.39 -17.24 -14.36
C GLU A 179 -5.89 -17.57 -14.47
N GLY A 180 -5.11 -17.23 -13.44
CA GLY A 180 -3.67 -17.46 -13.43
C GLY A 180 -2.88 -16.29 -12.85
N VAL A 181 -1.55 -16.33 -13.05
CA VAL A 181 -0.63 -15.31 -12.58
C VAL A 181 -0.14 -14.47 -13.76
N MET A 182 -0.37 -13.15 -13.69
CA MET A 182 0.09 -12.16 -14.65
C MET A 182 1.33 -11.45 -14.11
N PRO A 183 2.54 -11.70 -14.66
CA PRO A 183 3.75 -10.98 -14.32
C PRO A 183 3.79 -9.64 -15.06
N ILE A 184 4.20 -8.56 -14.37
CA ILE A 184 4.43 -7.22 -14.95
C ILE A 184 5.83 -6.79 -14.52
N ALA A 185 6.76 -6.75 -15.45
CA ALA A 185 8.11 -6.28 -15.17
C ALA A 185 8.11 -4.76 -14.94
N PHE A 186 8.87 -4.29 -13.97
CA PHE A 186 9.04 -2.85 -13.76
C PHE A 186 9.69 -2.14 -14.96
N ALA A 187 10.44 -2.85 -15.76
CA ALA A 187 11.04 -2.33 -17.01
C ALA A 187 9.99 -1.91 -18.06
N ASP A 188 8.81 -2.56 -18.03
CA ASP A 188 7.73 -2.29 -18.98
C ASP A 188 6.78 -1.19 -18.48
N VAL A 189 6.96 -0.74 -17.22
CA VAL A 189 6.14 0.30 -16.61
C VAL A 189 6.76 1.66 -16.83
N GLN A 190 6.00 2.57 -17.44
CA GLN A 190 6.44 3.92 -17.78
C GLN A 190 6.19 4.93 -16.67
N GLU A 191 5.14 4.73 -15.90
CA GLU A 191 4.71 5.64 -14.83
C GLU A 191 4.21 4.83 -13.64
N VAL A 192 4.61 5.25 -12.44
CA VAL A 192 4.05 4.77 -11.17
C VAL A 192 3.79 5.97 -10.28
N GLN A 193 2.60 6.10 -9.74
CA GLN A 193 2.21 7.19 -8.86
C GLN A 193 1.29 6.69 -7.74
N LEU A 194 1.55 7.07 -6.50
CA LEU A 194 0.57 6.90 -5.42
C LEU A 194 -0.50 7.98 -5.51
N THR A 195 -1.75 7.56 -5.42
CA THR A 195 -2.91 8.46 -5.37
C THR A 195 -3.56 8.50 -3.99
N GLY A 196 -3.09 7.68 -3.08
CA GLY A 196 -3.48 7.59 -1.69
C GLY A 196 -2.69 6.50 -0.97
N THR A 197 -2.88 6.39 0.34
CA THR A 197 -2.31 5.28 1.12
C THR A 197 -2.85 3.95 0.62
N GLY A 198 -1.96 3.01 0.33
CA GLY A 198 -2.35 1.71 -0.20
C GLY A 198 -2.92 1.76 -1.63
N GLU A 199 -2.75 2.87 -2.37
CA GLU A 199 -3.30 3.04 -3.70
C GLU A 199 -2.22 3.52 -4.68
N VAL A 200 -1.91 2.73 -5.70
CA VAL A 200 -0.92 3.03 -6.74
C VAL A 200 -1.53 2.95 -8.13
N VAL A 201 -1.25 3.95 -8.94
CA VAL A 201 -1.56 3.98 -10.38
C VAL A 201 -0.29 3.66 -11.15
N MET A 202 -0.40 2.79 -12.13
CA MET A 202 0.68 2.42 -13.05
C MET A 202 0.22 2.57 -14.48
N ALA A 203 1.12 3.01 -15.34
CA ALA A 203 0.89 3.03 -16.78
C ALA A 203 2.00 2.25 -17.48
N ALA A 204 1.61 1.44 -18.45
CA ALA A 204 2.54 0.75 -19.34
C ALA A 204 2.01 0.81 -20.77
N ALA A 205 2.91 0.77 -21.75
CA ALA A 205 2.57 0.67 -23.16
C ALA A 205 3.24 -0.55 -23.75
N ASN A 206 2.51 -1.23 -24.61
CA ASN A 206 3.02 -2.32 -25.45
C ASN A 206 2.52 -2.15 -26.89
N ALA A 207 2.83 -3.12 -27.75
CA ALA A 207 2.39 -3.09 -29.16
C ALA A 207 0.86 -3.04 -29.33
N SER A 208 0.08 -3.44 -28.33
CA SER A 208 -1.38 -3.43 -28.33
C SER A 208 -1.97 -2.10 -27.81
N GLY A 209 -1.16 -1.15 -27.34
CA GLY A 209 -1.57 0.16 -26.84
C GLY A 209 -1.05 0.45 -25.45
N SER A 210 -1.54 1.57 -24.90
CA SER A 210 -1.26 1.96 -23.51
C SER A 210 -2.39 1.49 -22.59
N ALA A 211 -2.02 0.98 -21.43
CA ALA A 211 -2.95 0.61 -20.38
C ALA A 211 -2.59 1.32 -19.07
N ARG A 212 -3.62 1.72 -18.34
CA ARG A 212 -3.48 2.38 -17.06
C ARG A 212 -4.26 1.61 -16.01
N TRP A 213 -3.56 1.15 -14.98
CA TRP A 213 -4.13 0.37 -13.90
C TRP A 213 -4.00 1.12 -12.59
N LYS A 214 -4.93 0.85 -11.70
CA LYS A 214 -4.87 1.24 -10.32
C LYS A 214 -4.94 -0.03 -9.48
N LEU A 215 -4.00 -0.19 -8.56
CA LEU A 215 -3.99 -1.24 -7.57
C LEU A 215 -4.26 -0.64 -6.20
N ARG A 216 -5.22 -1.20 -5.48
CA ARG A 216 -5.50 -0.91 -4.08
C ARG A 216 -5.11 -2.11 -3.26
N GLY A 217 -4.04 -1.98 -2.50
CA GLY A 217 -3.49 -3.05 -1.69
C GLY A 217 -2.45 -2.55 -0.73
N GLN A 218 -2.23 -3.29 0.32
CA GLN A 218 -1.38 -2.91 1.45
C GLN A 218 0.07 -2.52 1.05
N TRP A 219 0.60 -3.09 -0.05
CA TRP A 219 1.99 -2.88 -0.47
C TRP A 219 2.15 -1.91 -1.66
N ALA A 220 1.18 -1.01 -1.88
CA ALA A 220 1.23 -0.04 -2.97
C ALA A 220 2.47 0.88 -2.88
N GLU A 221 2.86 1.31 -1.69
CA GLU A 221 4.04 2.14 -1.46
C GLU A 221 5.33 1.39 -1.80
N LEU A 222 5.38 0.08 -1.54
CA LEU A 222 6.51 -0.76 -1.91
C LEU A 222 6.66 -0.85 -3.44
N VAL A 223 5.55 -0.93 -4.19
CA VAL A 223 5.58 -0.91 -5.67
C VAL A 223 6.23 0.37 -6.17
N LEU A 224 5.81 1.54 -5.66
CA LEU A 224 6.43 2.83 -6.02
C LEU A 224 7.93 2.83 -5.70
N VAL A 225 8.29 2.46 -4.47
CA VAL A 225 9.69 2.52 -4.01
C VAL A 225 10.59 1.62 -4.86
N MET A 226 10.14 0.40 -5.17
CA MET A 226 10.89 -0.55 -5.99
C MET A 226 11.11 -0.02 -7.40
N TRP A 227 10.04 0.41 -8.06
CA TRP A 227 10.12 0.94 -9.42
C TRP A 227 10.94 2.23 -9.49
N ALA A 228 10.62 3.21 -8.63
CA ALA A 228 11.25 4.51 -8.67
C ALA A 228 12.75 4.44 -8.35
N THR A 229 13.17 3.61 -7.41
CA THR A 229 14.59 3.48 -7.06
C THR A 229 15.45 3.05 -8.25
N ARG A 230 14.90 2.24 -9.15
CA ARG A 230 15.63 1.69 -10.29
C ARG A 230 15.44 2.50 -11.57
N TYR A 231 14.22 2.93 -11.86
CA TYR A 231 13.86 3.51 -13.17
C TYR A 231 13.68 5.02 -13.13
N MET A 232 13.36 5.59 -11.97
CA MET A 232 13.17 7.03 -11.82
C MET A 232 13.66 7.54 -10.45
N PRO A 233 14.97 7.48 -10.16
CA PRO A 233 15.49 7.82 -8.82
C PRO A 233 15.20 9.28 -8.39
N GLY A 234 14.88 10.15 -9.33
CA GLY A 234 14.39 11.51 -9.09
C GLY A 234 12.88 11.65 -8.95
N HIS A 235 12.12 10.53 -8.83
CA HIS A 235 10.68 10.56 -8.72
C HIS A 235 10.20 11.46 -7.57
N PRO A 236 9.29 12.43 -7.80
CA PRO A 236 8.91 13.42 -6.79
C PRO A 236 8.45 12.81 -5.47
N GLN A 237 7.62 11.75 -5.53
CA GLN A 237 7.13 11.09 -4.32
C GLN A 237 8.23 10.30 -3.57
N LEU A 238 9.24 9.78 -4.27
CA LEU A 238 10.38 9.12 -3.65
C LEU A 238 11.28 10.14 -2.96
N VAL A 239 11.66 11.20 -3.69
CA VAL A 239 12.59 12.24 -3.22
C VAL A 239 11.96 13.10 -2.14
N GLY A 240 10.69 13.50 -2.34
CA GLY A 240 9.90 14.29 -1.38
C GLY A 240 9.39 13.45 -0.20
N ARG A 241 9.57 12.13 -0.24
CA ARG A 241 9.08 11.19 0.79
C ARG A 241 7.57 11.26 1.02
N THR A 242 6.80 11.75 0.04
CA THR A 242 5.34 11.92 0.16
C THR A 242 4.58 10.59 0.09
N TRP A 243 5.29 9.48 -0.03
CA TRP A 243 4.75 8.14 0.16
C TRP A 243 4.58 7.74 1.64
N LEU A 244 5.10 8.59 2.56
CA LEU A 244 4.93 8.50 4.00
C LEU A 244 4.12 9.71 4.50
N PRO A 245 3.32 9.58 5.56
CA PRO A 245 2.78 10.74 6.27
C PRO A 245 3.90 11.66 6.78
N ALA A 246 3.64 12.96 6.82
CA ALA A 246 4.65 13.97 7.17
C ALA A 246 5.23 13.77 8.59
N ASP A 247 4.42 13.28 9.52
CA ASP A 247 4.77 13.04 10.93
C ASP A 247 5.24 11.61 11.20
N TRP A 248 5.26 10.73 10.17
CA TRP A 248 5.50 9.31 10.37
C TRP A 248 6.84 8.99 11.03
N PHE A 249 7.92 9.70 10.68
CA PHE A 249 9.22 9.46 11.30
C PHE A 249 9.23 9.74 12.80
N ALA A 250 8.56 10.82 13.24
CA ALA A 250 8.43 11.14 14.66
C ALA A 250 7.57 10.09 15.37
N HIS A 251 6.48 9.64 14.73
CA HIS A 251 5.63 8.58 15.24
C HIS A 251 6.41 7.26 15.35
N ALA A 252 7.16 6.86 14.33
CA ALA A 252 7.96 5.64 14.34
C ALA A 252 9.02 5.68 15.47
N ALA A 253 9.72 6.81 15.61
CA ALA A 253 10.73 7.00 16.67
C ALA A 253 10.10 6.89 18.07
N ALA A 254 8.90 7.42 18.29
CA ALA A 254 8.18 7.31 19.55
C ALA A 254 7.82 5.85 19.92
N TRP A 255 7.71 4.98 18.92
CA TRP A 255 7.53 3.54 19.08
C TRP A 255 8.86 2.75 19.09
N GLY A 256 10.02 3.43 19.09
CA GLY A 256 11.34 2.81 19.07
C GLY A 256 11.80 2.31 17.70
N TYR A 257 11.05 2.60 16.64
CA TYR A 257 11.43 2.25 15.27
C TYR A 257 12.21 3.39 14.62
N THR A 258 13.49 3.19 14.38
CA THR A 258 14.36 4.16 13.69
C THR A 258 14.67 3.69 12.28
N VAL A 259 14.75 4.63 11.35
CA VAL A 259 15.11 4.39 9.95
C VAL A 259 16.29 5.28 9.59
N ASP A 260 17.39 4.70 9.14
CA ASP A 260 18.50 5.46 8.58
C ASP A 260 18.14 5.97 7.18
N THR A 261 17.96 7.28 7.09
CA THR A 261 17.63 7.96 5.83
C THR A 261 18.80 8.72 5.23
N SER A 262 20.02 8.51 5.74
CA SER A 262 21.22 9.27 5.35
C SER A 262 21.55 9.12 3.86
N ASN A 263 21.31 7.95 3.31
CA ASN A 263 21.56 7.59 1.91
C ASN A 263 20.31 7.66 1.01
N TRP A 264 19.17 8.14 1.53
CA TRP A 264 17.96 8.27 0.72
C TRP A 264 18.09 9.42 -0.29
N PRO A 265 17.37 9.34 -1.44
CA PRO A 265 17.33 10.42 -2.40
C PRO A 265 16.84 11.72 -1.73
N ARG A 266 17.48 12.83 -2.07
CA ARG A 266 17.06 14.16 -1.60
C ARG A 266 16.70 15.00 -2.81
N TYR A 267 15.73 15.88 -2.64
CA TYR A 267 15.41 16.87 -3.65
C TYR A 267 16.66 17.75 -3.87
N GLN A 268 17.21 17.70 -5.06
CA GLN A 268 18.21 18.65 -5.52
C GLN A 268 17.49 19.62 -6.44
N PRO A 269 17.26 20.89 -6.03
CA PRO A 269 16.72 21.89 -6.96
C PRO A 269 17.67 21.96 -8.14
N ARG A 270 17.10 21.78 -9.34
CA ARG A 270 17.86 21.99 -10.57
C ARG A 270 18.25 23.45 -10.57
N ALA A 271 19.56 23.78 -10.62
CA ALA A 271 19.99 25.14 -10.90
C ALA A 271 19.35 25.52 -12.24
N LEU A 272 18.55 26.58 -12.24
CA LEU A 272 18.02 27.17 -13.47
C LEU A 272 19.20 27.94 -14.04
N ASP A 273 19.89 27.35 -15.04
CA ASP A 273 20.89 28.04 -15.86
C ASP A 273 20.17 29.01 -16.81
#